data_d05b106da134daecb18ed22433d1b90c
#
_entry.id   d05b106da134daecb18ed22433d1b90c
#
_cell.length_a   1.000
_cell.length_b   1.000
_cell.length_c   1.000
_cell.angle_alpha   90.00
_cell.angle_beta   90.00
_cell.angle_gamma   90.00
#
_symmetry.space_group_name_H-M   'P 1'
#
loop_
_entity.id
_entity.type
_entity.pdbx_description
1 polymer ?
#
loop_
_entity_poly.entity_id
_entity_poly.type
_entity_poly.pdbx_seq_one_letter_code
_entity_poly.pdbx_strand_id
1 'polypeptide(L)'
;MSRSIKKGPYIEASLEKRILAMNKSNKKEVVKTWSRSSMISPDFVGHTVAVHNGNKFIPVYVTENMVGHKLGEFAPTRTFRGHSGNHNEEAAAAAPSGTAVKAAPGAAPAAAAKPAAAAPAAKPAAK
;
A
#
# COMPACT_ATOMS: atom_id res chain seq x y z
N MET A 1 24.79 -13.21 6.39
CA MET A 1 25.20 -14.62 6.20
C MET A 1 24.30 -15.26 5.15
N SER A 2 24.88 -15.86 4.13
CA SER A 2 24.14 -16.63 3.14
C SER A 2 23.74 -18.00 3.72
N ARG A 3 22.60 -18.53 3.30
CA ARG A 3 22.14 -19.85 3.71
C ARG A 3 22.99 -20.95 3.04
N SER A 4 23.22 -22.05 3.75
CA SER A 4 23.93 -23.22 3.19
C SER A 4 23.17 -23.79 1.98
N ILE A 5 23.88 -24.10 0.91
CA ILE A 5 23.31 -24.71 -0.30
C ILE A 5 22.61 -26.03 -0.01
N LYS A 6 23.10 -26.80 0.97
CA LYS A 6 22.49 -28.08 1.40
C LYS A 6 21.09 -27.91 2.00
N LYS A 7 20.78 -26.75 2.61
CA LYS A 7 19.48 -26.48 3.23
C LYS A 7 18.44 -25.92 2.25
N GLY A 8 18.86 -25.57 1.04
CA GLY A 8 17.99 -24.99 0.03
C GLY A 8 17.45 -23.59 0.36
N PRO A 9 16.57 -23.03 -0.47
CA PRO A 9 15.94 -21.74 -0.24
C PRO A 9 15.02 -21.77 0.96
N TYR A 10 15.00 -20.68 1.73
CA TYR A 10 14.05 -20.53 2.83
C TYR A 10 12.81 -19.81 2.33
N ILE A 11 11.66 -20.43 2.46
CA ILE A 11 10.35 -19.85 2.20
C ILE A 11 9.48 -20.12 3.43
N GLU A 12 8.74 -19.12 3.89
CA GLU A 12 7.79 -19.29 4.98
C GLU A 12 6.61 -20.16 4.52
N ALA A 13 6.35 -21.26 5.22
CA ALA A 13 5.31 -22.23 4.84
C ALA A 13 3.90 -21.64 4.78
N SER A 14 3.59 -20.65 5.62
CA SER A 14 2.29 -19.97 5.61
C SER A 14 2.10 -19.09 4.37
N LEU A 15 3.16 -18.42 3.94
CA LEU A 15 3.18 -17.60 2.73
C LEU A 15 3.05 -18.46 1.48
N GLU A 16 3.83 -19.53 1.40
CA GLU A 16 3.80 -20.48 0.29
C GLU A 16 2.42 -21.09 0.10
N LYS A 17 1.80 -21.60 1.18
CA LYS A 17 0.45 -22.16 1.14
C LYS A 17 -0.59 -21.18 0.60
N ARG A 18 -0.51 -19.90 1.00
CA ARG A 18 -1.44 -18.86 0.51
C ARG A 18 -1.27 -18.61 -0.98
N ILE A 19 -0.03 -18.50 -1.46
CA ILE A 19 0.25 -18.26 -2.88
C ILE A 19 -0.17 -19.47 -3.72
N LEU A 20 0.14 -20.69 -3.28
CA LEU A 20 -0.30 -21.90 -3.98
C LEU A 20 -1.85 -22.01 -4.04
N ALA A 21 -2.55 -21.62 -2.97
CA ALA A 21 -4.01 -21.56 -2.97
C ALA A 21 -4.56 -20.54 -3.96
N MET A 22 -3.91 -19.37 -4.06
CA MET A 22 -4.28 -18.34 -5.03
C MET A 22 -4.00 -18.76 -6.47
N ASN A 23 -2.89 -19.46 -6.72
CA ASN A 23 -2.57 -20.03 -8.02
C ASN A 23 -3.64 -21.04 -8.47
N LYS A 24 -4.11 -21.89 -7.55
CA LYS A 24 -5.19 -22.86 -7.82
C LYS A 24 -6.53 -22.18 -8.09
N SER A 25 -6.83 -21.10 -7.41
CA SER A 25 -8.10 -20.38 -7.55
C SER A 25 -8.08 -19.28 -8.63
N ASN A 26 -6.92 -19.02 -9.26
CA ASN A 26 -6.69 -17.92 -10.20
C ASN A 26 -7.08 -16.53 -9.66
N LYS A 27 -7.13 -16.36 -8.34
CA LYS A 27 -7.40 -15.07 -7.69
C LYS A 27 -6.08 -14.38 -7.38
N LYS A 28 -6.01 -13.09 -7.69
CA LYS A 28 -4.85 -12.24 -7.40
C LYS A 28 -5.19 -11.30 -6.27
N GLU A 29 -4.86 -11.69 -5.05
CA GLU A 29 -5.03 -10.87 -3.86
C GLU A 29 -3.67 -10.45 -3.31
N VAL A 30 -3.65 -9.34 -2.56
CA VAL A 30 -2.43 -8.86 -1.90
C VAL A 30 -2.18 -9.67 -0.63
N VAL A 31 -1.09 -10.43 -0.60
CA VAL A 31 -0.69 -11.23 0.56
C VAL A 31 0.21 -10.43 1.48
N LYS A 32 -0.23 -10.21 2.72
CA LYS A 32 0.60 -9.56 3.75
C LYS A 32 1.54 -10.56 4.40
N THR A 33 2.82 -10.21 4.51
CA THR A 33 3.83 -11.02 5.19
C THR A 33 4.82 -10.17 5.99
N TRP A 34 5.29 -10.73 7.11
CA TRP A 34 6.41 -10.20 7.90
C TRP A 34 7.73 -10.90 7.57
N SER A 35 7.67 -12.01 6.81
CA SER A 35 8.84 -12.82 6.49
C SER A 35 9.70 -12.16 5.40
N ARG A 36 10.54 -11.24 5.83
CA ARG A 36 11.51 -10.55 4.97
C ARG A 36 12.63 -11.45 4.46
N SER A 37 12.89 -12.55 5.17
CA SER A 37 13.95 -13.51 4.86
C SER A 37 13.54 -14.56 3.82
N SER A 38 12.25 -14.67 3.50
CA SER A 38 11.73 -15.59 2.49
C SER A 38 12.27 -15.24 1.11
N MET A 39 12.74 -16.26 0.40
CA MET A 39 13.13 -16.16 -1.01
C MET A 39 11.89 -16.18 -1.90
N ILE A 40 12.02 -15.53 -3.03
CA ILE A 40 10.99 -15.49 -4.06
C ILE A 40 11.13 -16.74 -4.93
N SER A 41 10.13 -17.61 -4.89
CA SER A 41 9.99 -18.78 -5.77
C SER A 41 9.39 -18.36 -7.12
N PRO A 42 9.56 -19.11 -8.18
CA PRO A 42 8.89 -18.86 -9.46
C PRO A 42 7.36 -18.86 -9.35
N ASP A 43 6.79 -19.60 -8.39
CA ASP A 43 5.34 -19.62 -8.14
C ASP A 43 4.76 -18.28 -7.68
N PHE A 44 5.61 -17.36 -7.23
CA PHE A 44 5.21 -16.02 -6.74
C PHE A 44 5.06 -15.00 -7.87
N VAL A 45 5.54 -15.32 -9.07
CA VAL A 45 5.51 -14.41 -10.21
C VAL A 45 4.07 -14.04 -10.56
N GLY A 46 3.84 -12.74 -10.78
CA GLY A 46 2.52 -12.20 -11.09
C GLY A 46 1.61 -11.96 -9.88
N HIS A 47 2.08 -12.23 -8.65
CA HIS A 47 1.38 -11.88 -7.42
C HIS A 47 1.93 -10.61 -6.78
N THR A 48 1.08 -9.94 -5.99
CA THR A 48 1.50 -8.80 -5.17
C THR A 48 1.63 -9.22 -3.71
N VAL A 49 2.84 -9.08 -3.17
CA VAL A 49 3.15 -9.41 -1.78
C VAL A 49 3.41 -8.11 -1.01
N ALA A 50 2.65 -7.85 0.03
CA ALA A 50 2.83 -6.72 0.92
C ALA A 50 3.79 -7.10 2.05
N VAL A 51 5.03 -6.64 1.95
CA VAL A 51 6.13 -6.97 2.87
C VAL A 51 6.25 -5.90 3.95
N HIS A 52 6.31 -6.30 5.21
CA HIS A 52 6.47 -5.39 6.33
C HIS A 52 7.90 -4.84 6.40
N ASN A 53 8.04 -3.51 6.54
CA ASN A 53 9.34 -2.84 6.61
C ASN A 53 9.72 -2.37 8.04
N GLY A 54 8.94 -2.77 9.05
CA GLY A 54 9.10 -2.31 10.43
C GLY A 54 8.01 -1.32 10.86
N ASN A 55 7.49 -0.51 9.96
CA ASN A 55 6.43 0.47 10.21
C ASN A 55 5.16 0.19 9.42
N LYS A 56 5.29 -0.10 8.14
CA LYS A 56 4.17 -0.29 7.21
C LYS A 56 4.41 -1.46 6.26
N PHE A 57 3.34 -1.91 5.61
CA PHE A 57 3.42 -2.90 4.54
C PHE A 57 3.68 -2.21 3.21
N ILE A 58 4.73 -2.63 2.52
CA ILE A 58 5.07 -2.16 1.18
C ILE A 58 4.60 -3.22 0.18
N PRO A 59 3.67 -2.88 -0.73
CA PRO A 59 3.26 -3.80 -1.78
C PRO A 59 4.38 -3.94 -2.82
N VAL A 60 4.77 -5.17 -3.09
CA VAL A 60 5.78 -5.53 -4.07
C VAL A 60 5.12 -6.43 -5.10
N TYR A 61 5.09 -6.01 -6.34
CA TYR A 61 4.66 -6.85 -7.46
C TYR A 61 5.84 -7.70 -7.91
N VAL A 62 5.66 -9.01 -7.90
CA VAL A 62 6.73 -9.96 -8.19
C VAL A 62 6.85 -10.20 -9.69
N THR A 63 8.01 -9.86 -10.25
CA THR A 63 8.40 -10.12 -11.63
C THR A 63 9.35 -11.32 -11.70
N GLU A 64 9.57 -11.86 -12.89
CA GLU A 64 10.46 -12.99 -13.11
C GLU A 64 11.92 -12.70 -12.67
N ASN A 65 12.39 -11.47 -12.90
CA ASN A 65 13.73 -11.03 -12.53
C ASN A 65 13.98 -10.98 -11.00
N MET A 66 12.92 -11.03 -10.21
CA MET A 66 13.00 -11.04 -8.74
C MET A 66 13.17 -12.44 -8.15
N VAL A 67 13.03 -13.48 -8.96
CA VAL A 67 13.17 -14.86 -8.49
C VAL A 67 14.58 -15.11 -7.95
N GLY A 68 14.66 -15.75 -6.79
CA GLY A 68 15.93 -16.00 -6.10
C GLY A 68 16.38 -14.90 -5.14
N HIS A 69 15.79 -13.70 -5.21
CA HIS A 69 15.99 -12.63 -4.24
C HIS A 69 15.11 -12.81 -3.01
N LYS A 70 15.43 -12.09 -1.95
CA LYS A 70 14.64 -12.08 -0.72
C LYS A 70 13.59 -10.96 -0.76
N LEU A 71 12.40 -11.22 -0.24
CA LEU A 71 11.31 -10.23 -0.16
C LEU A 71 11.74 -8.94 0.55
N GLY A 72 12.61 -9.04 1.57
CA GLY A 72 13.12 -7.90 2.31
C GLY A 72 13.98 -6.93 1.52
N GLU A 73 14.54 -7.35 0.39
CA GLU A 73 15.34 -6.48 -0.49
C GLU A 73 14.48 -5.41 -1.16
N PHE A 74 13.22 -5.74 -1.45
CA PHE A 74 12.27 -4.84 -2.12
C PHE A 74 11.44 -3.97 -1.15
N ALA A 75 11.62 -4.15 0.16
CA ALA A 75 10.94 -3.39 1.19
C ALA A 75 11.96 -2.68 2.10
N PRO A 76 12.50 -1.51 1.71
CA PRO A 76 13.49 -0.80 2.48
C PRO A 76 12.95 -0.35 3.84
N THR A 77 13.77 -0.52 4.89
CA THR A 77 13.41 -0.11 6.26
C THR A 77 13.71 1.37 6.51
N ARG A 78 14.57 1.97 5.69
CA ARG A 78 14.95 3.38 5.79
C ARG A 78 14.37 4.15 4.62
N THR A 79 13.83 5.33 4.91
CA THR A 79 13.33 6.28 3.91
C THR A 79 14.31 7.43 3.81
N PHE A 80 14.83 7.67 2.62
CA PHE A 80 15.65 8.84 2.36
C PHE A 80 14.77 10.10 2.40
N ARG A 81 15.15 11.07 3.23
CA ARG A 81 14.44 12.35 3.40
C ARG A 81 15.26 13.55 2.94
N GLY A 82 16.41 13.30 2.27
CA GLY A 82 17.34 14.35 1.85
C GLY A 82 18.63 14.38 2.68
N HIS A 83 19.58 15.16 2.23
CA HIS A 83 20.82 15.44 2.95
C HIS A 83 20.57 16.59 3.94
N SER A 84 21.10 16.51 5.16
CA SER A 84 20.84 17.45 6.27
C SER A 84 21.31 18.89 6.02
N GLY A 85 22.03 19.17 4.94
CA GLY A 85 22.63 20.49 4.67
C GLY A 85 21.70 21.52 4.02
N ASN A 86 20.59 21.11 3.39
CA ASN A 86 19.84 22.01 2.52
C ASN A 86 18.38 22.25 2.90
N HIS A 87 17.91 21.65 4.02
CA HIS A 87 16.48 21.77 4.37
C HIS A 87 16.12 23.04 5.13
N ASN A 88 17.10 23.82 5.62
CA ASN A 88 16.79 25.01 6.42
C ASN A 88 16.70 26.30 5.60
N GLU A 89 17.16 26.34 4.35
CA GLU A 89 17.11 27.57 3.55
C GLU A 89 15.81 27.71 2.75
N GLU A 90 15.21 26.60 2.29
CA GLU A 90 13.97 26.69 1.52
C GLU A 90 12.72 26.93 2.38
N ALA A 91 12.73 26.52 3.66
CA ALA A 91 11.62 26.79 4.57
C ALA A 91 11.56 28.24 5.07
N ALA A 92 12.66 28.98 4.96
CA ALA A 92 12.71 30.39 5.34
C ALA A 92 12.33 31.37 4.19
N ALA A 93 12.33 30.89 2.95
CA ALA A 93 12.01 31.73 1.77
C ALA A 93 10.53 31.68 1.37
N ALA A 94 9.71 30.83 1.97
CA ALA A 94 8.28 30.70 1.69
C ALA A 94 7.39 31.25 2.81
N ALA A 95 7.77 32.36 3.45
CA ALA A 95 6.83 33.11 4.27
C ALA A 95 6.20 34.19 3.38
N PRO A 96 4.92 34.11 3.03
CA PRO A 96 4.26 35.24 2.38
C PRO A 96 4.06 36.35 3.41
N SER A 97 4.69 37.48 3.17
CA SER A 97 4.39 38.74 3.87
C SER A 97 2.93 39.09 3.65
N GLY A 98 2.13 38.85 4.70
CA GLY A 98 0.76 39.22 4.71
C GLY A 98 0.60 40.72 4.77
N THR A 99 -0.07 41.27 3.79
CA THR A 99 -0.73 42.59 3.94
C THR A 99 -2.20 42.33 4.30
N ALA A 100 -2.50 42.77 5.48
CA ALA A 100 -3.86 42.85 5.99
C ALA A 100 -4.67 43.82 5.13
N VAL A 101 -5.86 43.40 4.71
CA VAL A 101 -6.94 44.32 4.36
C VAL A 101 -8.20 43.88 5.10
N LYS A 102 -8.56 44.72 6.03
CA LYS A 102 -9.78 44.76 6.82
C LYS A 102 -10.92 45.23 5.92
N ALA A 103 -12.02 44.53 5.86
CA ALA A 103 -13.37 45.07 5.82
C ALA A 103 -14.44 43.96 5.95
N ALA A 104 -15.24 44.11 6.93
CA ALA A 104 -16.54 43.45 7.15
C ALA A 104 -17.64 44.26 6.44
N PRO A 105 -18.97 44.01 6.63
CA PRO A 105 -19.75 42.78 6.68
C PRO A 105 -20.95 42.83 5.74
N GLY A 106 -21.69 41.76 5.55
CA GLY A 106 -23.02 41.90 4.98
C GLY A 106 -23.65 40.61 4.43
N ALA A 107 -24.65 40.15 5.20
CA ALA A 107 -25.85 39.48 4.74
C ALA A 107 -25.79 38.05 4.20
N ALA A 108 -26.25 37.15 5.01
CA ALA A 108 -27.09 36.03 4.61
C ALA A 108 -28.46 36.56 4.09
N PRO A 109 -29.33 35.83 3.38
CA PRO A 109 -29.92 34.60 3.88
C PRO A 109 -30.34 33.55 2.83
N ALA A 110 -30.72 32.41 3.41
CA ALA A 110 -31.86 31.55 3.08
C ALA A 110 -31.83 30.69 1.82
N ALA A 111 -31.91 29.48 2.08
CA ALA A 111 -33.06 28.57 2.10
C ALA A 111 -33.07 27.50 1.01
N ALA A 112 -33.20 26.30 1.54
CA ALA A 112 -34.05 25.21 1.10
C ALA A 112 -33.78 24.51 -0.24
N ALA A 113 -33.45 23.25 -0.21
CA ALA A 113 -34.43 22.18 -0.31
C ALA A 113 -33.76 20.82 -0.40
N LYS A 114 -34.00 19.99 0.57
CA LYS A 114 -34.09 18.55 0.42
C LYS A 114 -35.33 18.24 -0.41
N PRO A 115 -35.33 17.21 -1.24
CA PRO A 115 -36.27 16.17 -0.92
C PRO A 115 -35.66 14.78 -0.91
N ALA A 116 -36.23 14.05 0.00
CA ALA A 116 -36.11 12.67 0.33
C ALA A 116 -36.84 11.76 -0.68
N ALA A 117 -36.46 10.49 -0.59
CA ALA A 117 -37.30 9.30 -0.75
C ALA A 117 -37.78 8.89 -2.14
N ALA A 118 -37.36 7.69 -2.53
CA ALA A 118 -38.30 6.57 -2.68
C ALA A 118 -37.58 5.31 -3.06
N ALA A 119 -37.54 4.36 -2.17
CA ALA A 119 -37.66 2.95 -2.52
C ALA A 119 -39.12 2.69 -2.87
N PRO A 120 -39.48 1.76 -3.74
CA PRO A 120 -40.07 0.58 -3.19
C PRO A 120 -39.64 -0.74 -3.86
N ALA A 121 -39.72 -1.76 -3.03
CA ALA A 121 -39.73 -3.16 -3.32
C ALA A 121 -40.85 -3.58 -4.30
N ALA A 122 -40.56 -4.65 -5.06
CA ALA A 122 -41.54 -5.70 -5.34
C ALA A 122 -40.85 -6.94 -5.91
N LYS A 123 -40.86 -8.01 -5.15
CA LYS A 123 -40.95 -9.38 -5.67
C LYS A 123 -42.33 -9.56 -6.30
N PRO A 124 -42.50 -10.45 -7.27
CA PRO A 124 -43.30 -11.60 -6.97
C PRO A 124 -42.71 -12.95 -7.40
N ALA A 125 -43.21 -13.92 -6.69
CA ALA A 125 -42.96 -15.34 -6.80
C ALA A 125 -43.78 -16.02 -7.92
N ALA A 126 -43.34 -17.23 -8.25
CA ALA A 126 -44.11 -18.39 -8.69
C ALA A 126 -44.63 -18.48 -10.16
N LYS A 127 -44.04 -19.35 -10.90
CA LYS A 127 -44.67 -20.65 -11.26
C LYS A 127 -43.61 -21.52 -11.89
#